data_a873324f3c2d7a734ecf74d2c41ce1a6
#
_entry.id   a873324f3c2d7a734ecf74d2c41ce1a6
#
_cell.length_a   1.000
_cell.length_b   1.000
_cell.length_c   1.000
_cell.angle_alpha   90.00
_cell.angle_beta   90.00
_cell.angle_gamma   90.00
#
_symmetry.space_group_name_H-M   'P 1'
#
loop_
_entity.id
_entity.type
_entity.pdbx_description
1 polymer ?
#
loop_
_entity_poly.entity_id
_entity_poly.type
_entity_poly.pdbx_seq_one_letter_code
_entity_poly.pdbx_strand_id
1 'polypeptide(L)'
;VRSPNRRFTTGMAYYARGVAFAAKRRWPEARAALDSVSRIAASHPEGENRIALEIAEHALQGEIAVRRGALAEAVREFRAAVALEDQLPYTEPPTWYYPMRHSLGKAYLAQGRGDAAERVYREDLARFPDNGWALYGLTAALKLQGRLDDASEILQRYRAAWVHADVKLTGSRY
;
A
#
# COMPACT_ATOMS: atom_id res chain seq x y z
N VAL A 1 7.84 -15.60 28.33
CA VAL A 1 8.09 -15.50 26.89
C VAL A 1 6.75 -15.34 26.19
N ARG A 2 6.47 -14.16 25.55
CA ARG A 2 5.22 -13.96 24.80
C ARG A 2 5.28 -14.79 23.52
N SER A 3 4.19 -15.51 23.19
CA SER A 3 4.13 -16.34 21.97
C SER A 3 4.37 -15.49 20.71
N PRO A 4 4.95 -16.05 19.63
CA PRO A 4 5.18 -15.34 18.36
C PRO A 4 3.91 -14.68 17.81
N ASN A 5 2.78 -15.35 17.84
CA ASN A 5 1.49 -14.80 17.39
C ASN A 5 1.06 -13.57 18.19
N ARG A 6 1.32 -13.53 19.50
CA ARG A 6 1.01 -12.35 20.32
C ARG A 6 1.90 -11.16 19.99
N ARG A 7 3.19 -11.41 19.63
CA ARG A 7 4.09 -10.36 19.16
C ARG A 7 3.66 -9.81 17.82
N PHE A 8 3.31 -10.67 16.87
CA PHE A 8 2.79 -10.28 15.57
C PHE A 8 1.56 -9.37 15.71
N THR A 9 0.53 -9.82 16.42
CA THR A 9 -0.70 -9.03 16.65
C THR A 9 -0.39 -7.69 17.33
N THR A 10 0.56 -7.66 18.27
CA THR A 10 0.97 -6.42 18.93
C THR A 10 1.64 -5.47 17.91
N GLY A 11 2.51 -5.97 17.03
CA GLY A 11 3.14 -5.17 15.98
C GLY A 11 2.11 -4.58 15.01
N MET A 12 1.16 -5.38 14.55
CA MET A 12 0.07 -4.93 13.69
C MET A 12 -0.85 -3.90 14.38
N ALA A 13 -1.07 -4.01 15.68
CA ALA A 13 -1.80 -3.00 16.46
C ALA A 13 -1.04 -1.66 16.52
N TYR A 14 0.30 -1.69 16.67
CA TYR A 14 1.10 -0.46 16.58
C TYR A 14 1.08 0.12 15.18
N TYR A 15 1.15 -0.69 14.13
CA TYR A 15 1.00 -0.24 12.75
C TYR A 15 -0.32 0.51 12.56
N ALA A 16 -1.45 -0.10 12.90
CA ALA A 16 -2.77 0.53 12.77
C ALA A 16 -2.88 1.85 13.55
N ARG A 17 -2.36 1.89 14.79
CA ARG A 17 -2.30 3.12 15.59
C ARG A 17 -1.41 4.18 14.96
N GLY A 18 -0.27 3.79 14.41
CA GLY A 18 0.66 4.68 13.72
C GLY A 18 0.02 5.33 12.50
N VAL A 19 -0.70 4.56 11.67
CA VAL A 19 -1.47 5.09 10.53
C VAL A 19 -2.53 6.08 11.00
N ALA A 20 -3.27 5.76 12.07
CA ALA A 20 -4.29 6.65 12.64
C ALA A 20 -3.67 7.95 13.20
N PHE A 21 -2.52 7.88 13.85
CA PHE A 21 -1.80 9.06 14.33
C PHE A 21 -1.26 9.91 13.17
N ALA A 22 -0.70 9.30 12.15
CA ALA A 22 -0.25 9.98 10.95
C ALA A 22 -1.41 10.70 10.24
N ALA A 23 -2.58 10.06 10.14
CA ALA A 23 -3.79 10.66 9.59
C ALA A 23 -4.23 11.93 10.36
N LYS A 24 -4.03 11.95 11.68
CA LYS A 24 -4.31 13.08 12.56
C LYS A 24 -3.15 14.06 12.70
N ARG A 25 -2.06 13.89 11.92
CA ARG A 25 -0.82 14.68 11.99
C ARG A 25 -0.16 14.69 13.39
N ARG A 26 -0.41 13.67 14.19
CA ARG A 26 0.22 13.47 15.51
C ARG A 26 1.57 12.79 15.31
N TRP A 27 2.56 13.56 14.87
CA TRP A 27 3.86 13.04 14.42
C TRP A 27 4.67 12.33 15.51
N PRO A 28 4.76 12.85 16.76
CA PRO A 28 5.48 12.15 17.81
C PRO A 28 4.91 10.76 18.10
N GLU A 29 3.59 10.63 18.16
CA GLU A 29 2.92 9.36 18.43
C GLU A 29 2.99 8.41 17.24
N ALA A 30 2.89 8.94 16.01
CA ALA A 30 3.09 8.14 14.80
C ALA A 30 4.52 7.56 14.76
N ARG A 31 5.52 8.36 15.11
CA ARG A 31 6.92 7.94 15.20
C ARG A 31 7.13 6.89 16.28
N ALA A 32 6.61 7.10 17.48
CA ALA A 32 6.70 6.11 18.57
C ALA A 32 6.04 4.77 18.22
N ALA A 33 4.93 4.82 17.46
CA ALA A 33 4.28 3.62 16.94
C ALA A 33 5.18 2.91 15.90
N LEU A 34 5.80 3.66 14.98
CA LEU A 34 6.75 3.12 14.00
C LEU A 34 7.94 2.45 14.71
N ASP A 35 8.58 3.12 15.67
CA ASP A 35 9.70 2.57 16.44
C ASP A 35 9.31 1.27 17.18
N SER A 36 8.03 1.14 17.56
CA SER A 36 7.52 -0.07 18.18
C SER A 36 7.33 -1.21 17.16
N VAL A 37 6.85 -0.91 15.94
CA VAL A 37 6.75 -1.88 14.84
C VAL A 37 8.14 -2.37 14.47
N SER A 38 9.10 -1.48 14.23
CA SER A 38 10.48 -1.80 13.85
C SER A 38 11.15 -2.73 14.88
N ARG A 39 11.01 -2.41 16.16
CA ARG A 39 11.59 -3.23 17.24
C ARG A 39 10.97 -4.62 17.31
N ILE A 40 9.66 -4.74 17.06
CA ILE A 40 8.98 -6.03 17.06
C ILE A 40 9.38 -6.82 15.82
N ALA A 41 9.44 -6.21 14.63
CA ALA A 41 9.89 -6.84 13.40
C ALA A 41 11.30 -7.40 13.55
N ALA A 42 12.26 -6.58 14.02
CA ALA A 42 13.65 -6.98 14.21
C ALA A 42 13.84 -8.15 15.21
N SER A 43 12.96 -8.27 16.20
CA SER A 43 13.01 -9.35 17.22
C SER A 43 12.09 -10.53 16.93
N HIS A 44 11.32 -10.49 15.83
CA HIS A 44 10.42 -11.58 15.47
C HIS A 44 11.22 -12.72 14.80
N PRO A 45 10.92 -14.01 15.08
CA PRO A 45 11.48 -15.12 14.33
C PRO A 45 11.25 -14.98 12.82
N GLU A 46 12.18 -15.50 12.02
CA GLU A 46 12.04 -15.52 10.57
C GLU A 46 10.76 -16.25 10.12
N GLY A 47 10.24 -15.85 8.97
CA GLY A 47 9.01 -16.36 8.38
C GLY A 47 8.04 -15.26 7.97
N GLU A 48 6.88 -15.65 7.46
CA GLU A 48 5.87 -14.75 6.87
C GLU A 48 5.42 -13.63 7.82
N ASN A 49 5.24 -13.93 9.12
CA ASN A 49 4.86 -12.93 10.10
C ASN A 49 5.92 -11.83 10.27
N ARG A 50 7.22 -12.19 10.17
CA ARG A 50 8.29 -11.20 10.18
C ARG A 50 8.24 -10.34 8.92
N ILE A 51 8.11 -10.95 7.75
CA ILE A 51 7.98 -10.23 6.48
C ILE A 51 6.78 -9.27 6.54
N ALA A 52 5.63 -9.72 7.04
CA ALA A 52 4.46 -8.85 7.19
C ALA A 52 4.69 -7.68 8.17
N LEU A 53 5.47 -7.86 9.23
CA LEU A 53 5.84 -6.77 10.14
C LEU A 53 6.83 -5.79 9.49
N GLU A 54 7.74 -6.26 8.66
CA GLU A 54 8.65 -5.41 7.87
C GLU A 54 7.86 -4.64 6.80
N ILE A 55 6.88 -5.26 6.16
CA ILE A 55 5.92 -4.53 5.27
C ILE A 55 5.18 -3.45 6.06
N ALA A 56 4.68 -3.76 7.26
CA ALA A 56 3.99 -2.80 8.12
C ALA A 56 4.87 -1.60 8.51
N GLU A 57 6.15 -1.85 8.77
CA GLU A 57 7.15 -0.81 9.05
C GLU A 57 7.30 0.14 7.86
N HIS A 58 7.62 -0.39 6.68
CA HIS A 58 7.80 0.41 5.46
C HIS A 58 6.48 1.09 5.04
N ALA A 59 5.34 0.41 5.17
CA ALA A 59 4.04 0.98 4.87
C ALA A 59 3.73 2.18 5.78
N LEU A 60 3.99 2.08 7.09
CA LEU A 60 3.76 3.18 8.03
C LEU A 60 4.72 4.33 7.77
N GLN A 61 5.98 4.06 7.48
CA GLN A 61 6.97 5.08 7.14
C GLN A 61 6.58 5.83 5.86
N GLY A 62 6.15 5.10 4.83
CA GLY A 62 5.60 5.68 3.60
C GLY A 62 4.36 6.54 3.84
N GLU A 63 3.44 6.10 4.71
CA GLU A 63 2.25 6.88 5.09
C GLU A 63 2.61 8.19 5.79
N ILE A 64 3.53 8.16 6.73
CA ILE A 64 4.03 9.36 7.41
C ILE A 64 4.65 10.31 6.38
N ALA A 65 5.47 9.79 5.47
CA ALA A 65 6.13 10.56 4.42
C ALA A 65 5.12 11.23 3.45
N VAL A 66 4.11 10.49 2.97
CA VAL A 66 3.03 11.06 2.13
C VAL A 66 2.36 12.25 2.82
N ARG A 67 1.97 12.09 4.08
CA ARG A 67 1.24 13.13 4.82
C ARG A 67 2.09 14.34 5.18
N ARG A 68 3.41 14.17 5.17
CA ARG A 68 4.39 15.27 5.33
C ARG A 68 4.79 15.91 3.99
N GLY A 69 4.31 15.40 2.86
CA GLY A 69 4.68 15.87 1.53
C GLY A 69 6.05 15.37 1.05
N ALA A 70 6.70 14.45 1.77
CA ALA A 70 7.98 13.85 1.42
C ALA A 70 7.79 12.68 0.42
N LEU A 71 7.27 13.00 -0.77
CA LEU A 71 6.83 11.99 -1.74
C LEU A 71 7.98 11.09 -2.24
N ALA A 72 9.21 11.60 -2.32
CA ALA A 72 10.36 10.79 -2.71
C ALA A 72 10.68 9.70 -1.66
N GLU A 73 10.57 10.05 -0.39
CA GLU A 73 10.70 9.12 0.73
C GLU A 73 9.55 8.09 0.69
N ALA A 74 8.30 8.54 0.50
CA ALA A 74 7.15 7.66 0.41
C ALA A 74 7.31 6.59 -0.69
N VAL A 75 7.77 6.98 -1.87
CA VAL A 75 8.03 6.05 -2.99
C VAL A 75 9.12 5.06 -2.62
N ARG A 76 10.21 5.48 -1.97
CA ARG A 76 11.28 4.57 -1.52
C ARG A 76 10.73 3.52 -0.56
N GLU A 77 9.98 3.94 0.44
CA GLU A 77 9.43 3.05 1.46
C GLU A 77 8.38 2.09 0.86
N PHE A 78 7.46 2.57 0.03
CA PHE A 78 6.48 1.69 -0.60
C PHE A 78 7.12 0.72 -1.60
N ARG A 79 8.20 1.07 -2.27
CA ARG A 79 8.97 0.11 -3.08
C ARG A 79 9.58 -1.00 -2.24
N ALA A 80 10.13 -0.67 -1.08
CA ALA A 80 10.65 -1.67 -0.15
C ALA A 80 9.52 -2.60 0.34
N ALA A 81 8.36 -2.04 0.68
CA ALA A 81 7.19 -2.82 1.06
C ALA A 81 6.70 -3.76 -0.06
N VAL A 82 6.67 -3.30 -1.33
CA VAL A 82 6.33 -4.15 -2.49
C VAL A 82 7.34 -5.29 -2.64
N ALA A 83 8.63 -5.01 -2.53
CA ALA A 83 9.66 -6.04 -2.65
C ALA A 83 9.57 -7.12 -1.56
N LEU A 84 9.11 -6.77 -0.37
CA LEU A 84 8.84 -7.72 0.71
C LEU A 84 7.54 -8.49 0.48
N GLU A 85 6.47 -7.82 0.04
CA GLU A 85 5.20 -8.45 -0.30
C GLU A 85 5.38 -9.52 -1.41
N ASP A 86 6.26 -9.26 -2.38
CA ASP A 86 6.57 -10.20 -3.47
C ASP A 86 7.29 -11.48 -3.01
N GLN A 87 7.81 -11.50 -1.79
CA GLN A 87 8.41 -12.70 -1.18
C GLN A 87 7.40 -13.56 -0.41
N LEU A 88 6.20 -13.03 -0.14
CA LEU A 88 5.17 -13.79 0.55
C LEU A 88 4.60 -14.87 -0.36
N PRO A 89 4.42 -16.11 0.13
CA PRO A 89 3.73 -17.15 -0.61
C PRO A 89 2.25 -16.78 -0.76
N TYR A 90 1.61 -17.38 -1.77
CA TYR A 90 0.16 -17.28 -1.89
C TYR A 90 -0.51 -18.01 -0.72
N THR A 91 -1.39 -17.30 -0.01
CA THR A 91 -2.21 -17.84 1.09
C THR A 91 -3.61 -17.24 1.03
N GLU A 92 -4.61 -17.94 1.57
CA GLU A 92 -5.97 -17.42 1.77
C GLU A 92 -6.39 -17.60 3.24
N PRO A 93 -6.65 -16.49 3.94
CA PRO A 93 -6.49 -15.10 3.52
C PRO A 93 -5.01 -14.73 3.29
N PRO A 94 -4.73 -13.69 2.48
CA PRO A 94 -3.34 -13.27 2.25
C PRO A 94 -2.71 -12.75 3.53
N THR A 95 -1.42 -13.06 3.72
CA THR A 95 -0.65 -12.64 4.91
C THR A 95 -0.59 -11.11 5.05
N TRP A 96 -0.56 -10.38 3.92
CA TRP A 96 -0.74 -8.94 3.87
C TRP A 96 -2.08 -8.60 3.22
N TYR A 97 -2.90 -7.76 3.86
CA TYR A 97 -4.33 -7.61 3.60
C TYR A 97 -4.72 -6.72 2.41
N TYR A 98 -3.78 -6.00 1.78
CA TYR A 98 -4.01 -5.23 0.55
C TYR A 98 -2.71 -5.05 -0.24
N PRO A 99 -2.75 -4.99 -1.59
CA PRO A 99 -1.55 -4.85 -2.39
C PRO A 99 -0.81 -3.53 -2.13
N MET A 100 0.47 -3.61 -1.76
CA MET A 100 1.32 -2.43 -1.53
C MET A 100 1.53 -1.60 -2.81
N ARG A 101 1.34 -2.22 -3.97
CA ARG A 101 1.33 -1.56 -5.27
C ARG A 101 0.31 -0.44 -5.36
N HIS A 102 -0.83 -0.51 -4.64
CA HIS A 102 -1.80 0.59 -4.58
C HIS A 102 -1.22 1.85 -3.92
N SER A 103 -0.48 1.68 -2.83
CA SER A 103 0.19 2.79 -2.14
C SER A 103 1.31 3.39 -2.99
N LEU A 104 2.11 2.53 -3.62
CA LEU A 104 3.21 2.95 -4.50
C LEU A 104 2.69 3.70 -5.73
N GLY A 105 1.67 3.17 -6.41
CA GLY A 105 1.03 3.80 -7.57
C GLY A 105 0.45 5.16 -7.22
N LYS A 106 -0.26 5.27 -6.09
CA LYS A 106 -0.79 6.55 -5.60
C LYS A 106 0.32 7.57 -5.30
N ALA A 107 1.45 7.13 -4.74
CA ALA A 107 2.60 8.01 -4.49
C ALA A 107 3.25 8.50 -5.81
N TYR A 108 3.35 7.66 -6.84
CA TYR A 108 3.81 8.08 -8.15
C TYR A 108 2.86 9.07 -8.81
N LEU A 109 1.53 8.86 -8.74
CA LEU A 109 0.54 9.82 -9.22
C LEU A 109 0.70 11.18 -8.53
N ALA A 110 0.92 11.18 -7.22
CA ALA A 110 1.15 12.42 -6.46
C ALA A 110 2.44 13.15 -6.86
N GLN A 111 3.44 12.43 -7.41
CA GLN A 111 4.66 13.00 -8.00
C GLN A 111 4.49 13.47 -9.45
N GLY A 112 3.32 13.29 -10.07
CA GLY A 112 3.13 13.54 -11.50
C GLY A 112 3.78 12.49 -12.43
N ARG A 113 4.19 11.34 -11.90
CA ARG A 113 4.88 10.27 -12.63
C ARG A 113 3.90 9.22 -13.15
N GLY A 114 3.13 9.59 -14.17
CA GLY A 114 2.09 8.73 -14.77
C GLY A 114 2.64 7.42 -15.32
N ASP A 115 3.81 7.44 -15.97
CA ASP A 115 4.48 6.27 -16.52
C ASP A 115 4.87 5.23 -15.46
N ALA A 116 5.40 5.70 -14.33
CA ALA A 116 5.77 4.84 -13.21
C ALA A 116 4.52 4.26 -12.51
N ALA A 117 3.47 5.08 -12.34
CA ALA A 117 2.21 4.63 -11.78
C ALA A 117 1.53 3.58 -12.67
N GLU A 118 1.51 3.79 -14.00
CA GLU A 118 0.96 2.83 -14.96
C GLU A 118 1.64 1.46 -14.82
N ARG A 119 2.98 1.41 -14.80
CA ARG A 119 3.71 0.13 -14.64
C ARG A 119 3.26 -0.62 -13.38
N VAL A 120 3.22 0.07 -12.27
CA VAL A 120 2.86 -0.54 -10.97
C VAL A 120 1.43 -1.06 -10.96
N TYR A 121 0.46 -0.32 -11.52
CA TYR A 121 -0.92 -0.80 -11.60
C TYR A 121 -1.10 -1.95 -12.59
N ARG A 122 -0.34 -1.98 -13.70
CA ARG A 122 -0.34 -3.13 -14.62
C ARG A 122 0.25 -4.37 -13.99
N GLU A 123 1.30 -4.24 -13.17
CA GLU A 123 1.86 -5.35 -12.39
C GLU A 123 0.84 -5.89 -11.37
N ASP A 124 0.07 -5.02 -10.72
CA ASP A 124 -1.01 -5.44 -9.82
C ASP A 124 -2.11 -6.20 -10.60
N LEU A 125 -2.55 -5.65 -11.72
CA LEU A 125 -3.59 -6.25 -12.57
C LEU A 125 -3.16 -7.56 -13.24
N ALA A 126 -1.87 -7.82 -13.39
CA ALA A 126 -1.37 -9.13 -13.84
C ALA A 126 -1.62 -10.22 -12.79
N ARG A 127 -1.67 -9.86 -11.50
CA ARG A 127 -1.99 -10.76 -10.38
C ARG A 127 -3.49 -10.79 -10.06
N PHE A 128 -4.14 -9.63 -10.17
CA PHE A 128 -5.54 -9.41 -9.81
C PHE A 128 -6.28 -8.68 -10.95
N PRO A 129 -6.65 -9.37 -12.03
CA PRO A 129 -7.10 -8.75 -13.31
C PRO A 129 -8.25 -7.75 -13.18
N ASP A 130 -9.16 -7.97 -12.24
CA ASP A 130 -10.35 -7.14 -12.05
C ASP A 130 -10.31 -6.33 -10.73
N ASN A 131 -9.11 -6.09 -10.21
CA ASN A 131 -8.97 -5.24 -9.04
C ASN A 131 -9.40 -3.80 -9.34
N GLY A 132 -10.56 -3.41 -8.85
CA GLY A 132 -11.13 -2.07 -9.08
C GLY A 132 -10.24 -0.92 -8.60
N TRP A 133 -9.50 -1.10 -7.52
CA TRP A 133 -8.56 -0.09 -7.02
C TRP A 133 -7.42 0.16 -8.00
N ALA A 134 -6.84 -0.92 -8.56
CA ALA A 134 -5.80 -0.82 -9.56
C ALA A 134 -6.31 -0.28 -10.90
N LEU A 135 -7.51 -0.69 -11.36
CA LEU A 135 -8.15 -0.14 -12.56
C LEU A 135 -8.42 1.36 -12.42
N TYR A 136 -8.91 1.80 -11.26
CA TYR A 136 -9.09 3.23 -10.98
C TYR A 136 -7.75 3.99 -11.03
N GLY A 137 -6.71 3.46 -10.40
CA GLY A 137 -5.37 4.03 -10.39
C GLY A 137 -4.74 4.08 -11.78
N LEU A 138 -4.88 3.01 -12.57
CA LEU A 138 -4.40 2.95 -13.95
C LEU A 138 -5.11 3.98 -14.84
N THR A 139 -6.43 4.14 -14.68
CA THR A 139 -7.18 5.19 -15.39
C THR A 139 -6.60 6.59 -15.08
N ALA A 140 -6.29 6.87 -13.82
CA ALA A 140 -5.69 8.14 -13.43
C ALA A 140 -4.26 8.31 -14.00
N ALA A 141 -3.47 7.24 -14.03
CA ALA A 141 -2.11 7.24 -14.58
C ALA A 141 -2.10 7.54 -16.09
N LEU A 142 -3.02 6.93 -16.84
CA LEU A 142 -3.15 7.16 -18.28
C LEU A 142 -3.65 8.58 -18.59
N LYS A 143 -4.61 9.11 -17.82
CA LYS A 143 -5.05 10.51 -17.93
C LYS A 143 -3.91 11.49 -17.69
N LEU A 144 -3.07 11.23 -16.69
CA LEU A 144 -1.91 12.07 -16.37
C LEU A 144 -0.90 12.11 -17.53
N GLN A 145 -0.84 11.05 -18.33
CA GLN A 145 0.00 10.94 -19.54
C GLN A 145 -0.69 11.53 -20.80
N GLY A 146 -1.91 12.04 -20.73
CA GLY A 146 -2.68 12.52 -21.87
C GLY A 146 -3.27 11.41 -22.77
N ARG A 147 -3.16 10.14 -22.36
CA ARG A 147 -3.65 8.95 -23.10
C ARG A 147 -5.13 8.72 -22.80
N LEU A 148 -6.00 9.60 -23.33
CA LEU A 148 -7.41 9.65 -22.96
C LEU A 148 -8.22 8.46 -23.49
N ASP A 149 -7.91 7.96 -24.68
CA ASP A 149 -8.60 6.80 -25.27
C ASP A 149 -8.31 5.53 -24.45
N ASP A 150 -7.03 5.27 -24.14
CA ASP A 150 -6.64 4.16 -23.28
C ASP A 150 -7.27 4.30 -21.88
N ALA A 151 -7.29 5.49 -21.33
CA ALA A 151 -7.93 5.74 -20.03
C ALA A 151 -9.44 5.47 -20.06
N SER A 152 -10.11 5.73 -21.19
CA SER A 152 -11.54 5.46 -21.36
C SER A 152 -11.82 3.95 -21.39
N GLU A 153 -10.98 3.17 -22.07
CA GLU A 153 -11.07 1.70 -22.09
C GLU A 153 -10.92 1.11 -20.67
N ILE A 154 -9.87 1.53 -19.95
CA ILE A 154 -9.65 1.07 -18.58
C ILE A 154 -10.78 1.50 -17.64
N LEU A 155 -11.35 2.69 -17.83
CA LEU A 155 -12.50 3.16 -17.05
C LEU A 155 -13.76 2.30 -17.29
N GLN A 156 -13.96 1.79 -18.49
CA GLN A 156 -15.06 0.83 -18.76
C GLN A 156 -14.86 -0.48 -18.00
N ARG A 157 -13.63 -1.02 -18.00
CA ARG A 157 -13.29 -2.19 -17.19
C ARG A 157 -13.51 -1.94 -15.71
N TYR A 158 -13.09 -0.78 -15.19
CA TYR A 158 -13.35 -0.38 -13.81
C TYR A 158 -14.84 -0.39 -13.49
N ARG A 159 -15.68 0.20 -14.35
CA ARG A 159 -17.13 0.24 -14.14
C ARG A 159 -17.76 -1.14 -14.11
N ALA A 160 -17.30 -2.05 -14.95
CA ALA A 160 -17.76 -3.44 -14.96
C ALA A 160 -17.35 -4.18 -13.68
N ALA A 161 -16.08 -4.06 -13.26
CA ALA A 161 -15.57 -4.68 -12.03
C ALA A 161 -16.22 -4.11 -10.76
N TRP A 162 -16.69 -2.84 -10.81
CA TRP A 162 -17.24 -2.12 -9.65
C TRP A 162 -18.77 -1.99 -9.65
N VAL A 163 -19.46 -2.72 -10.55
CA VAL A 163 -20.92 -2.58 -10.78
C VAL A 163 -21.77 -2.89 -9.54
N HIS A 164 -21.28 -3.78 -8.68
CA HIS A 164 -21.98 -4.18 -7.44
C HIS A 164 -21.44 -3.49 -6.18
N ALA A 165 -20.46 -2.57 -6.30
CA ALA A 165 -19.90 -1.87 -5.16
C ALA A 165 -20.81 -0.72 -4.73
N ASP A 166 -21.04 -0.59 -3.44
CA ASP A 166 -21.79 0.49 -2.80
C ASP A 166 -20.92 1.71 -2.44
N VAL A 167 -19.60 1.62 -2.66
CA VAL A 167 -18.64 2.70 -2.42
C VAL A 167 -18.14 3.31 -3.71
N LYS A 168 -18.01 4.64 -3.72
CA LYS A 168 -17.39 5.38 -4.81
C LYS A 168 -15.92 5.64 -4.49
N LEU A 169 -15.02 5.16 -5.36
CA LEU A 169 -13.60 5.41 -5.16
C LEU A 169 -13.25 6.88 -5.44
N THR A 170 -12.41 7.44 -4.58
CA THR A 170 -11.80 8.77 -4.71
C THR A 170 -10.29 8.70 -4.93
N GLY A 171 -9.73 7.50 -4.95
CA GLY A 171 -8.31 7.21 -5.17
C GLY A 171 -8.10 5.71 -5.35
N SER A 172 -6.89 5.30 -5.73
CA SER A 172 -6.50 3.89 -5.84
C SER A 172 -6.23 3.23 -4.48
N ARG A 173 -6.53 3.93 -3.41
CA ARG A 173 -6.40 3.52 -2.01
C ARG A 173 -7.23 4.45 -1.12
N TYR A 174 -7.63 3.99 0.08
CA TYR A 174 -8.29 4.80 1.13
C TYR A 174 -7.57 6.10 1.46
#